data_6be84667444040a8a9107117d9d00987
#
_entry.id   6be84667444040a8a9107117d9d00987
#
_cell.length_a   1.000
_cell.length_b   1.000
_cell.length_c   1.000
_cell.angle_alpha   90.00
_cell.angle_beta   90.00
_cell.angle_gamma   90.00
#
_symmetry.space_group_name_H-M   'P 1'
#
loop_
_entity.id
_entity.type
_entity.pdbx_description
1 polymer ?
#
loop_
_entity_poly.entity_id
_entity_poly.type
_entity_poly.pdbx_seq_one_letter_code
_entity_poly.pdbx_strand_id
1 'polypeptide(L)'
;MKAVVMAGGEGTRLRPLTSNRPKPLVPILNKPCMQHSIELLKRFGVDEIIVTLYYLADEIEGYFGDGSDLGVKLIYTIEDSPLGTAGSVKQAEQYLKDEAFIIVSGDALTDLDVEKALAYHKEKQSMATLILKHVDNPLEFGVVITDEDGKVRRFLEKPSWGEVFSDTVNTGMYILEPSVFKYMEAGKNYDWSQDIFPALLREEKPMYGYVMNEYWTDVGSLIQYRQAQYEMLQGKTTLPIEGNRMGHDIWIGDGTVVDPSAQIVGPVLIGKNCTIKGNTHIGPETVIGDNCLIEQGATLQRAVIWDSNYIGENSLLTACTVCFRSTIKNDVTIQEGAVIGDRSHIEDGSTIRPLIKLWPDKFIEAGSVVTMSLIWGSKWQGSLFKNQGISGIANVEMTPDFATKLGASYGAFLKSGSSVVTSRDSTPVCRMIKRGLVAGLASVGVNILDNQEMPLPITRHSIRANNAAGGIHVHLAPDQPNVLIMEIFDKSGIYLSGNSQRKIETIFYREDFGRTD
;
A
#
# COMPACT_ATOMS: atom_id res chain seq x y z
N MET A 1 -8.07 24.89 -24.68
CA MET A 1 -8.44 23.47 -24.39
C MET A 1 -8.58 23.29 -22.89
N LYS A 2 -9.60 22.60 -22.44
CA LYS A 2 -9.83 22.25 -21.01
C LYS A 2 -9.30 20.84 -20.72
N ALA A 3 -9.07 20.56 -19.45
CA ALA A 3 -8.67 19.22 -19.01
C ALA A 3 -9.60 18.67 -17.95
N VAL A 4 -9.66 17.35 -17.87
CA VAL A 4 -10.28 16.63 -16.75
C VAL A 4 -9.22 15.78 -16.06
N VAL A 5 -9.13 15.90 -14.75
CA VAL A 5 -8.33 15.00 -13.91
C VAL A 5 -9.26 14.08 -13.16
N MET A 6 -9.21 12.78 -13.49
CA MET A 6 -10.02 11.77 -12.80
C MET A 6 -9.34 11.38 -11.49
N ALA A 7 -10.00 11.67 -10.36
CA ALA A 7 -9.43 11.51 -9.02
C ALA A 7 -10.37 10.80 -8.02
N GLY A 8 -11.36 10.05 -8.50
CA GLY A 8 -12.39 9.41 -7.66
C GLY A 8 -12.02 8.05 -7.05
N GLY A 9 -10.86 7.47 -7.35
CA GLY A 9 -10.50 6.11 -6.96
C GLY A 9 -10.08 5.95 -5.49
N GLU A 10 -10.50 4.85 -4.82
CA GLU A 10 -10.15 4.53 -3.42
C GLU A 10 -8.67 4.14 -3.21
N GLY A 11 -7.98 3.66 -4.22
CA GLY A 11 -6.56 3.27 -4.12
C GLY A 11 -6.28 2.11 -3.15
N THR A 12 -7.16 1.15 -3.00
CA THR A 12 -7.08 0.05 -2.00
C THR A 12 -5.81 -0.79 -2.13
N ARG A 13 -5.27 -0.96 -3.34
CA ARG A 13 -4.01 -1.69 -3.60
C ARG A 13 -2.77 -1.01 -3.03
N LEU A 14 -2.83 0.30 -2.78
CA LEU A 14 -1.74 1.08 -2.18
C LEU A 14 -1.77 1.11 -0.65
N ARG A 15 -2.77 0.51 0.01
CA ARG A 15 -2.78 0.47 1.47
C ARG A 15 -1.50 -0.18 2.01
N PRO A 16 -0.89 0.39 3.07
CA PRO A 16 -1.41 1.41 3.98
C PRO A 16 -1.21 2.88 3.56
N LEU A 17 -0.56 3.21 2.43
CA LEU A 17 -0.33 4.60 2.00
C LEU A 17 -1.64 5.41 1.87
N THR A 18 -2.70 4.74 1.44
CA THR A 18 -4.03 5.34 1.19
C THR A 18 -5.03 5.07 2.30
N SER A 19 -4.59 4.69 3.50
CA SER A 19 -5.51 4.41 4.62
C SER A 19 -6.21 5.67 5.14
N ASN A 20 -5.51 6.82 5.13
CA ASN A 20 -5.99 8.09 5.66
C ASN A 20 -5.99 9.22 4.62
N ARG A 21 -5.83 8.87 3.34
CA ARG A 21 -5.78 9.86 2.25
C ARG A 21 -6.20 9.26 0.92
N PRO A 22 -6.74 10.04 -0.01
CA PRO A 22 -7.03 9.57 -1.35
C PRO A 22 -5.74 9.35 -2.15
N LYS A 23 -5.77 8.42 -3.10
CA LYS A 23 -4.62 8.06 -3.95
C LYS A 23 -3.95 9.27 -4.63
N PRO A 24 -4.68 10.27 -5.17
CA PRO A 24 -4.09 11.45 -5.79
C PRO A 24 -3.20 12.30 -4.87
N LEU A 25 -3.37 12.19 -3.55
CA LEU A 25 -2.55 12.89 -2.55
C LEU A 25 -1.35 12.07 -2.04
N VAL A 26 -1.11 10.87 -2.56
CA VAL A 26 0.10 10.09 -2.22
C VAL A 26 1.31 10.80 -2.82
N PRO A 27 2.36 11.12 -2.02
CA PRO A 27 3.47 11.93 -2.49
C PRO A 27 4.43 11.13 -3.37
N ILE A 28 4.83 11.72 -4.50
CA ILE A 28 5.94 11.27 -5.34
C ILE A 28 6.95 12.42 -5.37
N LEU A 29 8.19 12.15 -4.95
CA LEU A 29 9.21 13.17 -4.72
C LEU A 29 8.68 14.38 -3.95
N ASN A 30 8.01 14.10 -2.82
CA ASN A 30 7.45 15.08 -1.88
C ASN A 30 6.29 15.94 -2.40
N LYS A 31 5.76 15.64 -3.60
CA LYS A 31 4.56 16.28 -4.17
C LYS A 31 3.44 15.26 -4.33
N PRO A 32 2.17 15.62 -4.09
CA PRO A 32 1.03 14.78 -4.46
C PRO A 32 1.07 14.33 -5.91
N CYS A 33 0.72 13.07 -6.17
CA CYS A 33 0.72 12.51 -7.53
C CYS A 33 -0.10 13.39 -8.50
N MET A 34 -1.27 13.85 -8.09
CA MET A 34 -2.15 14.71 -8.90
C MET A 34 -1.52 16.09 -9.20
N GLN A 35 -0.66 16.60 -8.32
CA GLN A 35 0.02 17.88 -8.57
C GLN A 35 0.94 17.81 -9.79
N HIS A 36 1.63 16.69 -10.00
CA HIS A 36 2.44 16.50 -11.22
C HIS A 36 1.60 16.58 -12.49
N SER A 37 0.39 16.00 -12.48
CA SER A 37 -0.55 16.08 -13.61
C SER A 37 -1.05 17.50 -13.84
N ILE A 38 -1.36 18.26 -12.79
CA ILE A 38 -1.79 19.66 -12.88
C ILE A 38 -0.65 20.53 -13.44
N GLU A 39 0.57 20.37 -12.92
CA GLU A 39 1.75 21.13 -13.39
C GLU A 39 2.11 20.79 -14.85
N LEU A 40 1.94 19.52 -15.25
CA LEU A 40 2.09 19.11 -16.64
C LEU A 40 1.09 19.83 -17.54
N LEU A 41 -0.20 19.77 -17.21
CA LEU A 41 -1.27 20.41 -17.98
C LEU A 41 -1.05 21.92 -18.11
N LYS A 42 -0.69 22.59 -17.00
CA LYS A 42 -0.35 24.01 -16.98
C LYS A 42 0.81 24.34 -17.92
N ARG A 43 1.86 23.52 -17.97
CA ARG A 43 3.02 23.72 -18.88
C ARG A 43 2.60 23.81 -20.33
N PHE A 44 1.54 23.11 -20.71
CA PHE A 44 0.95 23.13 -22.05
C PHE A 44 -0.22 24.12 -22.22
N GLY A 45 -0.34 25.11 -21.32
CA GLY A 45 -1.31 26.20 -21.43
C GLY A 45 -2.76 25.79 -21.12
N VAL A 46 -2.96 24.77 -20.31
CA VAL A 46 -4.28 24.41 -19.79
C VAL A 46 -4.49 25.11 -18.45
N ASP A 47 -5.33 26.15 -18.44
CA ASP A 47 -5.56 27.01 -17.28
C ASP A 47 -6.82 26.65 -16.50
N GLU A 48 -7.76 25.91 -17.11
CA GLU A 48 -9.00 25.47 -16.47
C GLU A 48 -9.06 23.93 -16.46
N ILE A 49 -9.06 23.34 -15.25
CA ILE A 49 -9.01 21.90 -15.04
C ILE A 49 -10.22 21.49 -14.21
N ILE A 50 -11.00 20.55 -14.70
CA ILE A 50 -12.10 19.93 -14.00
C ILE A 50 -11.57 18.70 -13.27
N VAL A 51 -11.83 18.57 -11.97
CA VAL A 51 -11.42 17.43 -11.16
C VAL A 51 -12.66 16.63 -10.76
N THR A 52 -12.73 15.37 -11.18
CA THR A 52 -13.85 14.50 -10.80
C THR A 52 -13.49 13.72 -9.54
N LEU A 53 -14.34 13.81 -8.51
CA LEU A 53 -14.08 13.31 -7.17
C LEU A 53 -15.20 12.37 -6.70
N TYR A 54 -14.82 11.39 -5.90
CA TYR A 54 -15.74 10.53 -5.16
C TYR A 54 -15.23 10.25 -3.75
N TYR A 55 -14.10 9.53 -3.63
CA TYR A 55 -13.54 9.10 -2.36
C TYR A 55 -12.70 10.21 -1.70
N LEU A 56 -13.01 10.58 -0.44
CA LEU A 56 -12.31 11.62 0.33
C LEU A 56 -12.15 12.94 -0.44
N ALA A 57 -13.22 13.41 -1.06
CA ALA A 57 -13.23 14.61 -1.89
C ALA A 57 -12.73 15.84 -1.12
N ASP A 58 -13.19 16.03 0.13
CA ASP A 58 -12.84 17.17 0.99
C ASP A 58 -11.32 17.27 1.23
N GLU A 59 -10.60 16.15 1.26
CA GLU A 59 -9.13 16.13 1.44
C GLU A 59 -8.42 16.69 0.18
N ILE A 60 -8.92 16.39 -1.01
CA ILE A 60 -8.36 16.91 -2.27
C ILE A 60 -8.69 18.38 -2.42
N GLU A 61 -9.93 18.78 -2.19
CA GLU A 61 -10.35 20.19 -2.22
C GLU A 61 -9.60 21.02 -1.18
N GLY A 62 -9.45 20.49 0.04
CA GLY A 62 -8.71 21.15 1.12
C GLY A 62 -7.23 21.35 0.80
N TYR A 63 -6.61 20.44 0.05
CA TYR A 63 -5.19 20.54 -0.32
C TYR A 63 -4.96 21.52 -1.48
N PHE A 64 -5.75 21.43 -2.56
CA PHE A 64 -5.50 22.19 -3.79
C PHE A 64 -6.28 23.51 -3.88
N GLY A 65 -7.29 23.71 -3.00
CA GLY A 65 -8.13 24.91 -3.04
C GLY A 65 -8.75 25.13 -4.41
N ASP A 66 -8.78 26.36 -4.85
CA ASP A 66 -9.26 26.75 -6.21
C ASP A 66 -8.18 26.62 -7.31
N GLY A 67 -6.99 26.15 -6.96
CA GLY A 67 -5.84 25.99 -7.86
C GLY A 67 -5.02 27.25 -8.08
N SER A 68 -5.36 28.38 -7.48
CA SER A 68 -4.66 29.66 -7.66
C SER A 68 -3.18 29.57 -7.27
N ASP A 69 -2.83 28.83 -6.22
CA ASP A 69 -1.45 28.62 -5.79
C ASP A 69 -0.61 27.89 -6.83
N LEU A 70 -1.24 27.04 -7.65
CA LEU A 70 -0.61 26.38 -8.79
C LEU A 70 -0.71 27.20 -10.08
N GLY A 71 -1.46 28.32 -10.07
CA GLY A 71 -1.69 29.20 -11.20
C GLY A 71 -2.58 28.57 -12.28
N VAL A 72 -3.55 27.79 -11.85
CA VAL A 72 -4.65 27.23 -12.65
C VAL A 72 -5.98 27.49 -11.93
N LYS A 73 -7.09 27.26 -12.63
CA LYS A 73 -8.43 27.24 -12.03
C LYS A 73 -8.91 25.80 -11.94
N LEU A 74 -9.14 25.31 -10.71
CA LEU A 74 -9.72 24.00 -10.45
C LEU A 74 -11.24 24.11 -10.27
N ILE A 75 -11.99 23.24 -10.94
CA ILE A 75 -13.43 23.10 -10.79
C ILE A 75 -13.69 21.65 -10.37
N TYR A 76 -14.30 21.47 -9.22
CA TYR A 76 -14.58 20.14 -8.67
C TYR A 76 -16.00 19.69 -9.03
N THR A 77 -16.12 18.40 -9.41
CA THR A 77 -17.39 17.71 -9.55
C THR A 77 -17.39 16.49 -8.66
N ILE A 78 -18.29 16.44 -7.68
CA ILE A 78 -18.36 15.39 -6.68
C ILE A 78 -19.49 14.44 -7.03
N GLU A 79 -19.22 13.13 -7.02
CA GLU A 79 -20.18 12.08 -7.27
C GLU A 79 -20.89 11.68 -5.97
N ASP A 80 -22.23 11.59 -5.98
CA ASP A 80 -23.00 11.06 -4.86
C ASP A 80 -22.93 9.53 -4.76
N SER A 81 -22.66 8.88 -5.89
CA SER A 81 -22.46 7.44 -6.01
C SER A 81 -21.50 7.15 -7.17
N PRO A 82 -20.75 6.02 -7.17
CA PRO A 82 -19.77 5.73 -8.22
C PRO A 82 -20.41 5.73 -9.62
N LEU A 83 -20.00 6.67 -10.46
CA LEU A 83 -20.48 6.81 -11.83
C LEU A 83 -19.55 6.14 -12.87
N GLY A 84 -18.45 5.54 -12.43
CA GLY A 84 -17.42 4.98 -13.31
C GLY A 84 -16.59 6.05 -13.99
N THR A 85 -15.59 5.64 -14.76
CA THR A 85 -14.59 6.56 -15.35
C THR A 85 -15.17 7.51 -16.40
N ALA A 86 -16.17 7.09 -17.17
CA ALA A 86 -16.83 7.91 -18.17
C ALA A 86 -18.02 8.69 -17.63
N GLY A 87 -18.80 8.09 -16.71
CA GLY A 87 -19.93 8.75 -16.09
C GLY A 87 -19.54 9.93 -15.22
N SER A 88 -18.38 9.88 -14.53
CA SER A 88 -17.82 11.00 -13.77
C SER A 88 -17.53 12.21 -14.68
N VAL A 89 -16.96 11.95 -15.86
CA VAL A 89 -16.68 13.00 -16.87
C VAL A 89 -17.99 13.50 -17.50
N LYS A 90 -18.98 12.64 -17.70
CA LYS A 90 -20.33 13.06 -18.15
C LYS A 90 -20.98 14.05 -17.20
N GLN A 91 -20.81 13.90 -15.89
CA GLN A 91 -21.30 14.85 -14.90
C GLN A 91 -20.70 16.27 -15.09
N ALA A 92 -19.48 16.35 -15.62
CA ALA A 92 -18.78 17.59 -15.92
C ALA A 92 -19.11 18.16 -17.32
N GLU A 93 -20.02 17.57 -18.12
CA GLU A 93 -20.30 17.93 -19.52
C GLU A 93 -20.54 19.42 -19.74
N GLN A 94 -21.24 20.11 -18.83
CA GLN A 94 -21.52 21.53 -18.94
C GLN A 94 -20.29 22.42 -19.10
N TYR A 95 -19.12 21.96 -18.61
CA TYR A 95 -17.84 22.66 -18.71
C TYR A 95 -17.04 22.27 -19.96
N LEU A 96 -17.40 21.15 -20.63
CA LEU A 96 -16.59 20.47 -21.66
C LEU A 96 -17.25 20.47 -23.06
N LYS A 97 -18.40 21.11 -23.24
CA LYS A 97 -19.23 20.98 -24.46
C LYS A 97 -18.74 21.80 -25.65
N ASP A 98 -17.81 22.75 -25.47
CA ASP A 98 -17.51 23.77 -26.47
C ASP A 98 -16.30 23.44 -27.34
N GLU A 99 -15.38 22.59 -26.86
CA GLU A 99 -14.13 22.24 -27.58
C GLU A 99 -13.60 20.87 -27.13
N ALA A 100 -12.68 20.32 -27.93
CA ALA A 100 -11.96 19.09 -27.54
C ALA A 100 -11.25 19.28 -26.19
N PHE A 101 -11.27 18.24 -25.36
CA PHE A 101 -10.69 18.25 -24.02
C PHE A 101 -9.79 17.03 -23.79
N ILE A 102 -8.84 17.17 -22.88
CA ILE A 102 -7.96 16.09 -22.47
C ILE A 102 -8.41 15.52 -21.12
N ILE A 103 -8.38 14.20 -21.00
CA ILE A 103 -8.55 13.48 -19.73
C ILE A 103 -7.19 12.95 -19.30
N VAL A 104 -6.86 13.14 -18.01
CA VAL A 104 -5.67 12.59 -17.38
C VAL A 104 -6.08 11.90 -16.09
N SER A 105 -5.44 10.78 -15.76
CA SER A 105 -5.65 10.12 -14.47
C SER A 105 -4.87 10.86 -13.37
N GLY A 106 -5.51 11.18 -12.24
CA GLY A 106 -4.90 11.86 -11.10
C GLY A 106 -3.92 11.00 -10.29
N ASP A 107 -3.76 9.75 -10.69
CA ASP A 107 -2.93 8.73 -10.05
C ASP A 107 -1.85 8.16 -10.98
N ALA A 108 -1.69 8.72 -12.18
CA ALA A 108 -0.62 8.38 -13.12
C ALA A 108 0.47 9.46 -13.12
N LEU A 109 1.71 9.03 -13.26
CA LEU A 109 2.85 9.90 -13.44
C LEU A 109 3.29 9.85 -14.89
N THR A 110 3.35 11.03 -15.54
CA THR A 110 3.70 11.13 -16.96
C THR A 110 4.31 12.49 -17.30
N ASP A 111 5.12 12.52 -18.34
CA ASP A 111 5.62 13.74 -18.96
C ASP A 111 5.19 13.86 -20.44
N LEU A 112 3.99 13.35 -20.75
CA LEU A 112 3.34 13.40 -22.06
C LEU A 112 3.49 14.78 -22.73
N ASP A 113 3.90 14.80 -23.99
CA ASP A 113 3.83 15.98 -24.85
C ASP A 113 2.38 16.19 -25.34
N VAL A 114 1.63 16.99 -24.58
CA VAL A 114 0.21 17.26 -24.84
C VAL A 114 0.01 17.97 -26.19
N GLU A 115 0.95 18.83 -26.63
CA GLU A 115 0.84 19.53 -27.90
C GLU A 115 0.92 18.55 -29.07
N LYS A 116 1.86 17.61 -29.06
CA LYS A 116 1.98 16.57 -30.08
C LYS A 116 0.74 15.68 -30.13
N ALA A 117 0.26 15.25 -28.98
CA ALA A 117 -0.93 14.42 -28.90
C ALA A 117 -2.18 15.16 -29.46
N LEU A 118 -2.32 16.46 -29.15
CA LEU A 118 -3.41 17.29 -29.66
C LEU A 118 -3.28 17.53 -31.16
N ALA A 119 -2.06 17.76 -31.68
CA ALA A 119 -1.82 17.91 -33.12
C ALA A 119 -2.21 16.63 -33.88
N TYR A 120 -1.84 15.48 -33.37
CA TYR A 120 -2.23 14.18 -33.91
C TYR A 120 -3.76 13.98 -33.89
N HIS A 121 -4.43 14.31 -32.78
CA HIS A 121 -5.90 14.26 -32.68
C HIS A 121 -6.59 15.08 -33.79
N LYS A 122 -6.12 16.30 -34.01
CA LYS A 122 -6.65 17.20 -35.06
C LYS A 122 -6.33 16.70 -36.47
N GLU A 123 -5.11 16.23 -36.73
CA GLU A 123 -4.69 15.67 -38.02
C GLU A 123 -5.57 14.48 -38.43
N LYS A 124 -5.83 13.59 -37.49
CA LYS A 124 -6.67 12.41 -37.72
C LYS A 124 -8.17 12.71 -37.71
N GLN A 125 -8.59 13.94 -37.43
CA GLN A 125 -10.00 14.30 -37.20
C GLN A 125 -10.69 13.31 -36.28
N SER A 126 -10.01 12.98 -35.20
CA SER A 126 -10.42 11.91 -34.29
C SER A 126 -11.58 12.36 -33.41
N MET A 127 -12.55 11.49 -33.16
CA MET A 127 -13.56 11.68 -32.12
C MET A 127 -13.02 11.33 -30.73
N ALA A 128 -12.13 10.33 -30.68
CA ALA A 128 -11.45 9.89 -29.47
C ALA A 128 -10.03 9.46 -29.82
N THR A 129 -9.03 10.11 -29.22
CA THR A 129 -7.63 9.70 -29.31
C THR A 129 -7.20 9.12 -27.97
N LEU A 130 -6.85 7.85 -27.98
CA LEU A 130 -6.32 7.14 -26.82
C LEU A 130 -4.80 7.33 -26.78
N ILE A 131 -4.28 7.76 -25.65
CA ILE A 131 -2.83 7.82 -25.43
C ILE A 131 -2.36 6.43 -25.04
N LEU A 132 -1.44 5.87 -25.81
CA LEU A 132 -0.98 4.50 -25.69
C LEU A 132 0.51 4.47 -25.32
N LYS A 133 0.93 3.40 -24.64
CA LYS A 133 2.32 3.15 -24.26
C LYS A 133 2.70 1.70 -24.48
N HIS A 134 3.93 1.44 -24.95
CA HIS A 134 4.50 0.10 -24.94
C HIS A 134 4.95 -0.28 -23.52
N VAL A 135 4.58 -1.47 -23.06
CA VAL A 135 4.96 -2.01 -21.74
C VAL A 135 5.39 -3.47 -21.85
N ASP A 136 6.31 -3.89 -20.98
CA ASP A 136 6.81 -5.28 -20.97
C ASP A 136 5.74 -6.28 -20.50
N ASN A 137 4.83 -5.86 -19.62
CA ASN A 137 3.73 -6.70 -19.12
C ASN A 137 2.37 -6.01 -19.31
N PRO A 138 1.62 -6.33 -20.37
CA PRO A 138 0.36 -5.68 -20.70
C PRO A 138 -0.87 -6.22 -19.93
N LEU A 139 -0.75 -7.31 -19.16
CA LEU A 139 -1.89 -8.02 -18.56
C LEU A 139 -2.68 -7.21 -17.52
N GLU A 140 -2.04 -6.21 -16.91
CA GLU A 140 -2.69 -5.37 -15.89
C GLU A 140 -3.48 -4.21 -16.49
N PHE A 141 -3.40 -4.01 -17.81
CA PHE A 141 -3.93 -2.85 -18.52
C PHE A 141 -4.92 -3.25 -19.63
N GLY A 142 -5.61 -2.26 -20.18
CA GLY A 142 -6.36 -2.43 -21.42
C GLY A 142 -5.39 -2.45 -22.63
N VAL A 143 -5.39 -3.52 -23.39
CA VAL A 143 -4.56 -3.66 -24.60
C VAL A 143 -5.31 -3.11 -25.81
N VAL A 144 -4.62 -2.28 -26.61
CA VAL A 144 -5.18 -1.64 -27.78
C VAL A 144 -4.45 -2.10 -29.04
N ILE A 145 -5.20 -2.49 -30.07
CA ILE A 145 -4.67 -2.85 -31.38
C ILE A 145 -5.06 -1.76 -32.37
N THR A 146 -4.06 -1.16 -33.01
CA THR A 146 -4.23 -0.19 -34.09
C THR A 146 -3.78 -0.76 -35.42
N ASP A 147 -4.30 -0.21 -36.52
CA ASP A 147 -3.72 -0.45 -37.85
C ASP A 147 -2.50 0.46 -38.11
N GLU A 148 -1.96 0.40 -39.34
CA GLU A 148 -0.79 1.17 -39.77
C GLU A 148 -1.02 2.68 -39.71
N ASP A 149 -2.28 3.14 -39.88
CA ASP A 149 -2.67 4.53 -39.77
C ASP A 149 -2.92 5.01 -38.33
N GLY A 150 -2.81 4.10 -37.35
CA GLY A 150 -3.09 4.33 -35.94
C GLY A 150 -4.57 4.25 -35.57
N LYS A 151 -5.47 3.85 -36.51
CA LYS A 151 -6.89 3.69 -36.19
C LYS A 151 -7.09 2.48 -35.26
N VAL A 152 -7.82 2.66 -34.16
CA VAL A 152 -8.09 1.57 -33.21
C VAL A 152 -9.01 0.55 -33.86
N ARG A 153 -8.59 -0.71 -33.85
CA ARG A 153 -9.31 -1.84 -34.41
C ARG A 153 -9.88 -2.76 -33.34
N ARG A 154 -9.21 -2.85 -32.20
CA ARG A 154 -9.64 -3.70 -31.09
C ARG A 154 -9.17 -3.13 -29.76
N PHE A 155 -10.01 -3.30 -28.75
CA PHE A 155 -9.73 -2.96 -27.38
C PHE A 155 -10.03 -4.20 -26.51
N LEU A 156 -9.09 -4.58 -25.63
CA LEU A 156 -9.20 -5.72 -24.72
C LEU A 156 -8.84 -5.27 -23.30
N GLU A 157 -9.80 -5.22 -22.43
CA GLU A 157 -9.57 -4.84 -21.02
C GLU A 157 -9.03 -6.04 -20.24
N LYS A 158 -7.81 -5.90 -19.68
CA LYS A 158 -7.10 -6.89 -18.85
C LYS A 158 -7.16 -8.31 -19.41
N PRO A 159 -6.60 -8.55 -20.60
CA PRO A 159 -6.67 -9.84 -21.27
C PRO A 159 -5.88 -10.92 -20.53
N SER A 160 -6.22 -12.17 -20.79
CA SER A 160 -5.37 -13.31 -20.41
C SER A 160 -4.16 -13.44 -21.35
N TRP A 161 -3.11 -14.18 -20.94
CA TRP A 161 -1.91 -14.40 -21.77
C TRP A 161 -2.22 -14.93 -23.18
N GLY A 162 -3.24 -15.75 -23.33
CA GLY A 162 -3.64 -16.30 -24.62
C GLY A 162 -4.35 -15.31 -25.54
N GLU A 163 -4.73 -14.14 -25.04
CA GLU A 163 -5.46 -13.09 -25.76
C GLU A 163 -4.59 -11.88 -26.11
N VAL A 164 -3.36 -11.81 -25.56
CA VAL A 164 -2.44 -10.70 -25.79
C VAL A 164 -1.72 -10.86 -27.12
N PHE A 165 -1.97 -9.94 -28.03
CA PHE A 165 -1.29 -9.85 -29.33
C PHE A 165 -0.52 -8.53 -29.54
N SER A 166 -0.48 -7.68 -28.51
CA SER A 166 0.19 -6.38 -28.54
C SER A 166 0.71 -6.03 -27.15
N ASP A 167 1.83 -5.35 -27.09
CA ASP A 167 2.43 -4.75 -25.91
C ASP A 167 1.98 -3.29 -25.68
N THR A 168 1.07 -2.79 -26.55
CA THR A 168 0.57 -1.42 -26.52
C THR A 168 -0.66 -1.33 -25.62
N VAL A 169 -0.55 -0.56 -24.55
CA VAL A 169 -1.59 -0.44 -23.52
C VAL A 169 -2.22 0.95 -23.49
N ASN A 170 -3.45 0.98 -23.02
CA ASN A 170 -4.19 2.18 -22.69
C ASN A 170 -3.66 2.80 -21.40
N THR A 171 -3.21 4.04 -21.47
CA THR A 171 -2.65 4.78 -20.32
C THR A 171 -3.69 5.41 -19.40
N GLY A 172 -4.98 5.36 -19.77
CA GLY A 172 -6.04 6.09 -19.06
C GLY A 172 -6.08 7.58 -19.39
N MET A 173 -5.33 8.02 -20.41
CA MET A 173 -5.35 9.41 -20.90
C MET A 173 -5.96 9.46 -22.30
N TYR A 174 -6.81 10.46 -22.52
CA TYR A 174 -7.60 10.58 -23.74
C TYR A 174 -7.73 12.02 -24.20
N ILE A 175 -7.78 12.26 -25.51
CA ILE A 175 -8.26 13.53 -26.08
C ILE A 175 -9.58 13.23 -26.79
N LEU A 176 -10.65 13.91 -26.39
CA LEU A 176 -12.01 13.60 -26.78
C LEU A 176 -12.72 14.83 -27.33
N GLU A 177 -13.53 14.61 -28.37
CA GLU A 177 -14.49 15.59 -28.84
C GLU A 177 -15.77 15.57 -27.99
N PRO A 178 -16.44 16.73 -27.76
CA PRO A 178 -17.67 16.78 -26.95
C PRO A 178 -18.80 15.87 -27.47
N SER A 179 -18.76 15.51 -28.74
CA SER A 179 -19.75 14.61 -29.34
C SER A 179 -19.79 13.22 -28.69
N VAL A 180 -18.76 12.82 -27.94
CA VAL A 180 -18.72 11.57 -27.16
C VAL A 180 -19.82 11.52 -26.08
N PHE A 181 -20.25 12.66 -25.57
CA PHE A 181 -21.28 12.72 -24.54
C PHE A 181 -22.66 12.22 -25.00
N LYS A 182 -22.89 12.10 -26.30
CA LYS A 182 -24.13 11.52 -26.86
C LYS A 182 -24.30 10.03 -26.54
N TYR A 183 -23.20 9.36 -26.16
CA TYR A 183 -23.17 7.92 -25.79
C TYR A 183 -23.48 7.68 -24.32
N MET A 184 -23.69 8.74 -23.54
CA MET A 184 -23.89 8.63 -22.09
C MET A 184 -25.13 9.41 -21.64
N GLU A 185 -25.88 8.82 -20.72
CA GLU A 185 -26.97 9.49 -20.01
C GLU A 185 -26.45 10.02 -18.67
N ALA A 186 -26.94 11.18 -18.25
CA ALA A 186 -26.55 11.77 -16.97
C ALA A 186 -26.97 10.87 -15.79
N GLY A 187 -26.08 10.75 -14.77
CA GLY A 187 -26.35 10.00 -13.54
C GLY A 187 -26.27 8.47 -13.68
N LYS A 188 -25.83 7.94 -14.82
CA LYS A 188 -25.57 6.52 -15.00
C LYS A 188 -24.09 6.19 -14.91
N ASN A 189 -23.79 4.98 -14.45
CA ASN A 189 -22.44 4.46 -14.41
C ASN A 189 -22.00 4.03 -15.81
N TYR A 190 -20.85 4.57 -16.27
CA TYR A 190 -20.19 4.21 -17.52
C TYR A 190 -18.69 4.16 -17.33
N ASP A 191 -18.05 3.19 -17.99
CA ASP A 191 -16.61 3.07 -18.08
C ASP A 191 -16.13 3.32 -19.52
N TRP A 192 -15.02 4.07 -19.68
CA TRP A 192 -14.46 4.35 -21.01
C TRP A 192 -14.13 3.08 -21.76
N SER A 193 -13.46 2.15 -21.11
CA SER A 193 -12.93 0.91 -21.71
C SER A 193 -13.99 -0.16 -21.96
N GLN A 194 -15.00 -0.24 -21.09
CA GLN A 194 -16.01 -1.30 -21.14
C GLN A 194 -17.28 -0.89 -21.91
N ASP A 195 -17.63 0.39 -21.88
CA ASP A 195 -18.90 0.87 -22.45
C ASP A 195 -18.70 1.77 -23.67
N ILE A 196 -17.91 2.84 -23.51
CA ILE A 196 -17.87 3.93 -24.50
C ILE A 196 -17.00 3.59 -25.71
N PHE A 197 -15.74 3.18 -25.52
CA PHE A 197 -14.88 2.82 -26.63
C PHE A 197 -15.40 1.64 -27.44
N PRO A 198 -15.94 0.56 -26.84
CA PRO A 198 -16.61 -0.49 -27.59
C PRO A 198 -17.83 -0.01 -28.40
N ALA A 199 -18.61 0.97 -27.88
CA ALA A 199 -19.71 1.56 -28.63
C ALA A 199 -19.23 2.36 -29.84
N LEU A 200 -18.19 3.18 -29.67
CA LEU A 200 -17.56 3.94 -30.76
C LEU A 200 -17.00 3.01 -31.85
N LEU A 201 -16.35 1.90 -31.45
CA LEU A 201 -15.83 0.90 -32.38
C LEU A 201 -16.95 0.24 -33.20
N ARG A 202 -18.05 -0.18 -32.55
CA ARG A 202 -19.20 -0.79 -33.24
C ARG A 202 -19.85 0.14 -34.27
N GLU A 203 -19.85 1.44 -34.00
CA GLU A 203 -20.36 2.45 -34.91
C GLU A 203 -19.32 2.99 -35.88
N GLU A 204 -18.13 2.39 -35.93
CA GLU A 204 -17.01 2.77 -36.83
C GLU A 204 -16.58 4.24 -36.73
N LYS A 205 -16.79 4.86 -35.54
CA LYS A 205 -16.38 6.27 -35.31
C LYS A 205 -14.86 6.41 -35.40
N PRO A 206 -14.35 7.60 -35.78
CA PRO A 206 -12.93 7.84 -35.90
C PRO A 206 -12.28 7.82 -34.51
N MET A 207 -11.68 6.69 -34.15
CA MET A 207 -10.96 6.47 -32.91
C MET A 207 -9.53 6.04 -33.23
N TYR A 208 -8.56 6.75 -32.68
CA TYR A 208 -7.14 6.57 -32.99
C TYR A 208 -6.31 6.39 -31.72
N GLY A 209 -5.20 5.67 -31.83
CA GLY A 209 -4.20 5.50 -30.78
C GLY A 209 -2.97 6.35 -31.07
N TYR A 210 -2.59 7.19 -30.12
CA TYR A 210 -1.33 7.93 -30.14
C TYR A 210 -0.33 7.22 -29.25
N VAL A 211 0.66 6.55 -29.84
CA VAL A 211 1.71 5.86 -29.08
C VAL A 211 2.77 6.86 -28.64
N MET A 212 2.80 7.12 -27.34
CA MET A 212 3.76 8.03 -26.72
C MET A 212 5.11 7.36 -26.47
N ASN A 213 6.19 8.11 -26.62
CA ASN A 213 7.55 7.67 -26.24
C ASN A 213 7.96 8.18 -24.85
N GLU A 214 7.31 9.23 -24.38
CA GLU A 214 7.55 9.91 -23.12
C GLU A 214 7.32 8.95 -21.93
N TYR A 215 7.72 9.36 -20.75
CA TYR A 215 7.54 8.56 -19.54
C TYR A 215 6.07 8.43 -19.14
N TRP A 216 5.67 7.26 -18.72
CA TRP A 216 4.38 6.99 -18.13
C TRP A 216 4.45 5.79 -17.17
N THR A 217 3.80 5.93 -16.01
CA THR A 217 3.57 4.81 -15.09
C THR A 217 2.25 5.00 -14.33
N ASP A 218 1.49 3.91 -14.19
CA ASP A 218 0.37 3.85 -13.25
C ASP A 218 0.91 3.53 -11.85
N VAL A 219 0.64 4.41 -10.88
CA VAL A 219 1.01 4.19 -9.48
C VAL A 219 -0.03 3.28 -8.82
N GLY A 220 -0.18 2.07 -9.31
CA GLY A 220 -1.24 1.13 -8.92
C GLY A 220 -0.90 0.21 -7.74
N SER A 221 0.37 0.03 -7.42
CA SER A 221 0.85 -0.86 -6.36
C SER A 221 2.01 -0.25 -5.57
N LEU A 222 2.31 -0.81 -4.37
CA LEU A 222 3.43 -0.35 -3.54
C LEU A 222 4.80 -0.50 -4.24
N ILE A 223 4.93 -1.47 -5.14
CA ILE A 223 6.14 -1.67 -5.94
C ILE A 223 6.26 -0.56 -6.98
N GLN A 224 5.20 -0.32 -7.76
CA GLN A 224 5.15 0.74 -8.77
C GLN A 224 5.33 2.12 -8.13
N TYR A 225 4.76 2.34 -6.94
CA TYR A 225 4.93 3.56 -6.17
C TYR A 225 6.41 3.86 -5.86
N ARG A 226 7.17 2.88 -5.33
CA ARG A 226 8.60 3.07 -5.08
C ARG A 226 9.40 3.20 -6.38
N GLN A 227 9.05 2.41 -7.39
CA GLN A 227 9.72 2.47 -8.69
C GLN A 227 9.57 3.85 -9.34
N ALA A 228 8.39 4.48 -9.27
CA ALA A 228 8.16 5.84 -9.77
C ALA A 228 9.08 6.86 -9.09
N GLN A 229 9.29 6.76 -7.76
CA GLN A 229 10.23 7.60 -7.02
C GLN A 229 11.66 7.46 -7.59
N TYR A 230 12.12 6.22 -7.75
CA TYR A 230 13.47 5.94 -8.23
C TYR A 230 13.68 6.39 -9.66
N GLU A 231 12.73 6.14 -10.54
CA GLU A 231 12.81 6.52 -11.96
C GLU A 231 12.83 8.03 -12.17
N MET A 232 12.04 8.78 -11.38
CA MET A 232 12.14 10.24 -11.38
C MET A 232 13.52 10.72 -10.91
N LEU A 233 14.05 10.19 -9.81
CA LEU A 233 15.39 10.54 -9.31
C LEU A 233 16.50 10.20 -10.30
N GLN A 234 16.36 9.10 -11.05
CA GLN A 234 17.29 8.69 -12.11
C GLN A 234 17.18 9.55 -13.38
N GLY A 235 16.25 10.51 -13.44
CA GLY A 235 16.06 11.38 -14.60
C GLY A 235 15.41 10.70 -15.80
N LYS A 236 14.64 9.62 -15.60
CA LYS A 236 13.88 8.97 -16.69
C LYS A 236 12.66 9.78 -17.15
N THR A 237 12.31 10.82 -16.44
CA THR A 237 11.22 11.73 -16.75
C THR A 237 11.73 13.17 -16.81
N THR A 238 11.06 14.03 -17.56
CA THR A 238 11.35 15.47 -17.66
C THR A 238 10.60 16.30 -16.60
N LEU A 239 9.88 15.64 -15.68
CA LEU A 239 9.18 16.31 -14.60
C LEU A 239 10.19 16.96 -13.63
N PRO A 240 9.91 18.17 -13.14
CA PRO A 240 10.85 18.89 -12.28
C PRO A 240 10.92 18.26 -10.89
N ILE A 241 12.14 18.15 -10.36
CA ILE A 241 12.41 17.82 -8.96
C ILE A 241 12.63 19.12 -8.20
N GLU A 242 11.92 19.30 -7.07
CA GLU A 242 12.08 20.48 -6.21
C GLU A 242 13.35 20.41 -5.37
N GLY A 243 13.87 21.57 -4.98
CA GLY A 243 15.05 21.73 -4.14
C GLY A 243 16.25 22.27 -4.86
N ASN A 244 17.25 22.66 -4.08
CA ASN A 244 18.52 23.16 -4.60
C ASN A 244 19.39 21.96 -5.01
N ARG A 245 19.77 21.88 -6.27
CA ARG A 245 20.62 20.80 -6.77
C ARG A 245 22.06 21.01 -6.30
N MET A 246 22.55 20.08 -5.51
CA MET A 246 23.91 20.05 -4.97
C MET A 246 24.73 18.94 -5.66
N GLY A 247 25.76 19.30 -6.40
CA GLY A 247 26.61 18.33 -7.11
C GLY A 247 25.84 17.47 -8.12
N HIS A 248 26.19 16.17 -8.17
CA HIS A 248 25.54 15.22 -9.07
C HIS A 248 24.34 14.56 -8.38
N ASP A 249 23.11 14.91 -8.85
CA ASP A 249 21.86 14.24 -8.53
C ASP A 249 21.50 14.20 -7.02
N ILE A 250 21.81 15.28 -6.30
CA ILE A 250 21.36 15.51 -4.92
C ILE A 250 20.54 16.78 -4.90
N TRP A 251 19.29 16.70 -4.42
CA TRP A 251 18.40 17.85 -4.26
C TRP A 251 18.11 18.04 -2.76
N ILE A 252 18.28 19.27 -2.28
CA ILE A 252 18.08 19.63 -0.86
C ILE A 252 17.13 20.82 -0.78
N GLY A 253 16.06 20.67 -0.01
CA GLY A 253 15.08 21.72 0.26
C GLY A 253 15.61 22.82 1.18
N ASP A 254 14.97 23.99 1.09
CA ASP A 254 15.35 25.15 1.89
C ASP A 254 15.24 24.89 3.41
N GLY A 255 16.14 25.49 4.19
CA GLY A 255 16.15 25.35 5.66
C GLY A 255 16.67 24.01 6.16
N THR A 256 17.07 23.09 5.29
CA THR A 256 17.65 21.80 5.68
C THR A 256 19.11 21.95 6.10
N VAL A 257 19.44 21.36 7.24
CA VAL A 257 20.79 21.36 7.82
C VAL A 257 21.38 19.97 7.73
N VAL A 258 22.54 19.87 7.09
CA VAL A 258 23.29 18.60 6.93
C VAL A 258 24.61 18.71 7.66
N ASP A 259 24.88 17.78 8.58
CA ASP A 259 26.16 17.71 9.28
C ASP A 259 27.30 17.41 8.27
N PRO A 260 28.48 18.06 8.39
CA PRO A 260 29.59 17.83 7.47
C PRO A 260 30.13 16.39 7.42
N SER A 261 29.89 15.59 8.46
CA SER A 261 30.29 14.17 8.49
C SER A 261 29.27 13.23 7.88
N ALA A 262 28.09 13.72 7.50
CA ALA A 262 27.08 12.92 6.80
C ALA A 262 27.52 12.59 5.37
N GLN A 263 27.30 11.35 4.96
CA GLN A 263 27.63 10.88 3.62
C GLN A 263 26.35 10.73 2.80
N ILE A 264 26.21 11.52 1.75
CA ILE A 264 25.07 11.48 0.83
C ILE A 264 25.55 11.05 -0.54
N VAL A 265 25.00 9.95 -1.05
CA VAL A 265 25.33 9.39 -2.37
C VAL A 265 24.09 9.45 -3.25
N GLY A 266 24.11 10.32 -4.28
CA GLY A 266 22.98 10.51 -5.20
C GLY A 266 22.67 9.29 -6.09
N PRO A 267 21.48 9.26 -6.71
CA PRO A 267 20.45 10.29 -6.69
C PRO A 267 19.64 10.31 -5.38
N VAL A 268 19.44 11.47 -4.77
CA VAL A 268 18.78 11.66 -3.47
C VAL A 268 17.98 12.96 -3.46
N LEU A 269 16.77 12.93 -2.90
CA LEU A 269 15.99 14.11 -2.55
C LEU A 269 15.82 14.22 -1.04
N ILE A 270 16.16 15.37 -0.48
CA ILE A 270 15.89 15.74 0.92
C ILE A 270 14.99 16.97 0.90
N GLY A 271 13.88 16.91 1.58
CA GLY A 271 12.90 17.99 1.65
C GLY A 271 13.38 19.21 2.47
N LYS A 272 12.43 20.10 2.77
CA LYS A 272 12.68 21.36 3.49
C LYS A 272 12.76 21.14 4.99
N ASN A 273 13.50 22.03 5.68
CA ASN A 273 13.58 22.08 7.16
C ASN A 273 13.97 20.75 7.81
N CYS A 274 14.73 19.91 7.12
CA CYS A 274 15.25 18.66 7.67
C CYS A 274 16.51 18.89 8.50
N THR A 275 16.77 17.98 9.43
CA THR A 275 18.05 17.94 10.16
C THR A 275 18.67 16.57 9.97
N ILE A 276 19.83 16.53 9.30
CA ILE A 276 20.62 15.31 9.08
C ILE A 276 21.85 15.38 9.98
N LYS A 277 21.93 14.51 10.96
CA LYS A 277 23.01 14.46 11.95
C LYS A 277 24.27 13.78 11.42
N GLY A 278 25.32 13.84 12.25
CA GLY A 278 26.65 13.33 11.89
C GLY A 278 26.72 11.83 11.64
N ASN A 279 27.69 11.41 10.83
CA ASN A 279 27.94 10.00 10.47
C ASN A 279 26.72 9.28 9.87
N THR A 280 25.71 10.01 9.41
CA THR A 280 24.55 9.46 8.69
C THR A 280 24.97 9.02 7.29
N HIS A 281 24.46 7.90 6.82
CA HIS A 281 24.67 7.43 5.45
C HIS A 281 23.35 7.41 4.68
N ILE A 282 23.21 8.30 3.68
CA ILE A 282 22.05 8.37 2.79
C ILE A 282 22.49 7.89 1.41
N GLY A 283 22.08 6.66 1.06
CA GLY A 283 22.40 6.01 -0.20
C GLY A 283 21.48 6.44 -1.36
N PRO A 284 21.80 5.98 -2.58
CA PRO A 284 21.06 6.37 -3.78
C PRO A 284 19.58 5.95 -3.72
N GLU A 285 18.77 6.63 -4.55
CA GLU A 285 17.33 6.41 -4.69
C GLU A 285 16.57 6.59 -3.36
N THR A 286 17.07 7.48 -2.49
CA THR A 286 16.43 7.82 -1.22
C THR A 286 15.69 9.15 -1.33
N VAL A 287 14.45 9.17 -0.84
CA VAL A 287 13.60 10.36 -0.77
C VAL A 287 13.28 10.63 0.69
N ILE A 288 13.54 11.83 1.16
CA ILE A 288 13.20 12.29 2.51
C ILE A 288 12.27 13.49 2.35
N GLY A 289 11.11 13.45 3.00
CA GLY A 289 10.12 14.51 3.02
C GLY A 289 10.53 15.70 3.88
N ASP A 290 9.63 16.66 4.04
CA ASP A 290 9.88 17.88 4.79
C ASP A 290 9.87 17.64 6.31
N ASN A 291 10.57 18.50 7.07
CA ASN A 291 10.58 18.50 8.54
C ASN A 291 11.00 17.17 9.18
N CYS A 292 11.87 16.41 8.54
CA CYS A 292 12.39 15.16 9.08
C CYS A 292 13.65 15.37 9.91
N LEU A 293 13.80 14.55 10.97
CA LEU A 293 15.01 14.49 11.79
C LEU A 293 15.63 13.10 11.63
N ILE A 294 16.84 13.06 11.08
CA ILE A 294 17.64 11.84 10.92
C ILE A 294 18.81 11.91 11.88
N GLU A 295 18.81 11.05 12.88
CA GLU A 295 19.79 11.03 13.96
C GLU A 295 21.12 10.39 13.53
N GLN A 296 22.12 10.55 14.41
CA GLN A 296 23.51 10.14 14.16
C GLN A 296 23.63 8.66 13.79
N GLY A 297 24.45 8.37 12.78
CA GLY A 297 24.77 7.00 12.36
C GLY A 297 23.65 6.26 11.64
N ALA A 298 22.48 6.88 11.44
CA ALA A 298 21.39 6.26 10.69
C ALA A 298 21.81 6.00 9.24
N THR A 299 21.34 4.88 8.69
CA THR A 299 21.61 4.46 7.30
C THR A 299 20.31 4.30 6.56
N LEU A 300 20.12 5.08 5.49
CA LEU A 300 18.95 5.05 4.62
C LEU A 300 19.40 4.71 3.19
N GLN A 301 18.84 3.67 2.61
CA GLN A 301 19.15 3.25 1.25
C GLN A 301 17.87 2.87 0.52
N ARG A 302 17.59 3.51 -0.62
CA ARG A 302 16.36 3.29 -1.40
C ARG A 302 15.09 3.49 -0.57
N ALA A 303 15.17 4.29 0.48
CA ALA A 303 14.08 4.53 1.42
C ALA A 303 13.25 5.74 0.99
N VAL A 304 11.93 5.65 1.13
CA VAL A 304 11.00 6.76 0.90
C VAL A 304 10.41 7.15 2.26
N ILE A 305 10.87 8.26 2.79
CA ILE A 305 10.46 8.80 4.09
C ILE A 305 9.59 10.02 3.83
N TRP A 306 8.35 10.00 4.26
CA TRP A 306 7.44 11.14 4.14
C TRP A 306 7.72 12.20 5.19
N ASP A 307 6.90 13.28 5.22
CA ASP A 307 7.18 14.42 6.08
C ASP A 307 7.03 14.13 7.58
N SER A 308 7.75 14.93 8.36
CA SER A 308 7.65 14.98 9.82
C SER A 308 8.01 13.68 10.54
N ASN A 309 8.94 12.92 9.99
CA ASN A 309 9.41 11.67 10.57
C ASN A 309 10.66 11.88 11.44
N TYR A 310 10.75 11.08 12.51
CA TYR A 310 11.94 10.91 13.32
C TYR A 310 12.57 9.55 13.04
N ILE A 311 13.86 9.54 12.67
CA ILE A 311 14.66 8.32 12.48
C ILE A 311 15.81 8.35 13.46
N GLY A 312 15.79 7.43 14.42
CA GLY A 312 16.71 7.35 15.54
C GLY A 312 18.11 6.87 15.18
N GLU A 313 19.00 6.97 16.18
CA GLU A 313 20.43 6.66 16.04
C GLU A 313 20.66 5.22 15.54
N ASN A 314 21.66 5.05 14.66
CA ASN A 314 22.13 3.77 14.12
C ASN A 314 21.03 2.91 13.45
N SER A 315 19.88 3.49 13.14
CA SER A 315 18.79 2.75 12.47
C SER A 315 19.11 2.49 11.00
N LEU A 316 18.70 1.31 10.52
CA LEU A 316 18.94 0.84 9.15
C LEU A 316 17.61 0.70 8.39
N LEU A 317 17.40 1.55 7.40
CA LEU A 317 16.19 1.57 6.57
C LEU A 317 16.56 1.25 5.12
N THR A 318 16.09 0.11 4.61
CA THR A 318 16.43 -0.36 3.27
C THR A 318 15.20 -0.60 2.42
N ALA A 319 15.10 0.07 1.27
CA ALA A 319 14.05 -0.10 0.25
C ALA A 319 12.64 -0.16 0.83
N CYS A 320 12.35 0.68 1.82
CA CYS A 320 11.10 0.73 2.57
C CYS A 320 10.38 2.08 2.38
N THR A 321 9.16 2.16 2.89
CA THR A 321 8.38 3.42 2.92
C THR A 321 7.94 3.70 4.36
N VAL A 322 8.20 4.92 4.85
CA VAL A 322 7.73 5.41 6.14
C VAL A 322 6.80 6.60 5.88
N CYS A 323 5.52 6.44 6.22
CA CYS A 323 4.51 7.46 6.02
C CYS A 323 4.62 8.59 7.07
N PHE A 324 3.69 9.57 7.02
CA PHE A 324 3.78 10.80 7.80
C PHE A 324 3.83 10.60 9.32
N ARG A 325 4.62 11.46 10.00
CA ARG A 325 4.63 11.64 11.47
C ARG A 325 4.88 10.36 12.26
N SER A 326 5.67 9.46 11.70
CA SER A 326 6.07 8.24 12.40
C SER A 326 7.38 8.46 13.17
N THR A 327 7.54 7.70 14.24
CA THR A 327 8.73 7.74 15.09
C THR A 327 9.42 6.38 15.03
N ILE A 328 10.60 6.35 14.47
CA ILE A 328 11.48 5.20 14.44
C ILE A 328 12.60 5.48 15.43
N LYS A 329 12.67 4.70 16.53
CA LYS A 329 13.66 4.88 17.58
C LYS A 329 15.03 4.34 17.17
N ASN A 330 15.94 4.20 18.15
CA ASN A 330 17.34 3.84 17.89
C ASN A 330 17.51 2.36 17.55
N ASP A 331 18.55 2.03 16.81
CA ASP A 331 18.94 0.66 16.45
C ASP A 331 17.82 -0.16 15.76
N VAL A 332 16.87 0.51 15.11
CA VAL A 332 15.75 -0.13 14.41
C VAL A 332 16.18 -0.55 13.00
N THR A 333 15.79 -1.75 12.59
CA THR A 333 16.01 -2.25 11.24
C THR A 333 14.67 -2.40 10.49
N ILE A 334 14.50 -1.67 9.38
CA ILE A 334 13.35 -1.79 8.47
C ILE A 334 13.83 -2.32 7.12
N GLN A 335 13.32 -3.49 6.74
CA GLN A 335 13.81 -4.24 5.58
C GLN A 335 12.98 -3.97 4.33
N GLU A 336 13.46 -4.50 3.19
CA GLU A 336 12.94 -4.24 1.85
C GLU A 336 11.44 -4.50 1.71
N GLY A 337 10.75 -3.57 1.07
CA GLY A 337 9.33 -3.67 0.79
C GLY A 337 8.43 -3.39 1.98
N ALA A 338 8.99 -3.18 3.17
CA ALA A 338 8.20 -2.82 4.33
C ALA A 338 7.57 -1.43 4.18
N VAL A 339 6.35 -1.27 4.68
CA VAL A 339 5.62 0.00 4.67
C VAL A 339 5.10 0.30 6.07
N ILE A 340 5.51 1.43 6.60
CA ILE A 340 5.11 1.93 7.92
C ILE A 340 4.05 3.01 7.72
N GLY A 341 2.83 2.76 8.16
CA GLY A 341 1.72 3.70 8.07
C GLY A 341 1.87 4.91 8.98
N ASP A 342 1.05 5.94 8.73
CA ASP A 342 1.09 7.22 9.44
C ASP A 342 1.08 7.06 10.97
N ARG A 343 1.78 7.96 11.67
CA ARG A 343 1.79 8.08 13.14
C ARG A 343 2.12 6.77 13.87
N SER A 344 2.87 5.90 13.22
CA SER A 344 3.33 4.66 13.84
C SER A 344 4.57 4.93 14.70
N HIS A 345 4.73 4.14 15.77
CA HIS A 345 5.82 4.25 16.70
C HIS A 345 6.55 2.92 16.83
N ILE A 346 7.83 2.90 16.50
CA ILE A 346 8.68 1.71 16.56
C ILE A 346 9.79 1.96 17.57
N GLU A 347 9.79 1.20 18.65
CA GLU A 347 10.74 1.31 19.75
C GLU A 347 12.10 0.67 19.42
N ASP A 348 13.09 0.99 20.30
CA ASP A 348 14.51 0.65 20.14
C ASP A 348 14.76 -0.82 19.81
N GLY A 349 15.74 -1.10 18.96
CA GLY A 349 16.24 -2.43 18.65
C GLY A 349 15.23 -3.33 17.90
N SER A 350 14.13 -2.78 17.40
CA SER A 350 13.11 -3.56 16.71
C SER A 350 13.49 -3.84 15.26
N THR A 351 13.00 -4.95 14.72
CA THR A 351 13.21 -5.35 13.32
C THR A 351 11.88 -5.56 12.60
N ILE A 352 11.66 -4.82 11.52
CA ILE A 352 10.53 -5.02 10.60
C ILE A 352 11.01 -5.83 9.40
N ARG A 353 10.47 -7.04 9.23
CA ARG A 353 10.87 -7.97 8.17
C ARG A 353 10.42 -7.50 6.78
N PRO A 354 10.96 -8.08 5.68
CA PRO A 354 10.59 -7.70 4.32
C PRO A 354 9.10 -7.81 4.05
N LEU A 355 8.57 -6.88 3.22
CA LEU A 355 7.19 -6.84 2.74
C LEU A 355 6.12 -6.64 3.82
N ILE A 356 6.51 -6.41 5.07
CA ILE A 356 5.58 -6.16 6.17
C ILE A 356 4.89 -4.81 6.01
N LYS A 357 3.58 -4.78 6.25
CA LYS A 357 2.76 -3.58 6.20
C LYS A 357 2.22 -3.27 7.59
N LEU A 358 2.59 -2.12 8.14
CA LEU A 358 1.99 -1.57 9.35
C LEU A 358 0.96 -0.52 8.93
N TRP A 359 -0.31 -0.72 9.32
CA TRP A 359 -1.36 0.28 9.12
C TRP A 359 -1.10 1.51 10.01
N PRO A 360 -1.79 2.64 9.83
CA PRO A 360 -1.61 3.82 10.67
C PRO A 360 -1.78 3.54 12.17
N ASP A 361 -1.14 4.37 13.01
CA ASP A 361 -1.29 4.37 14.46
C ASP A 361 -0.85 3.06 15.15
N LYS A 362 0.21 2.40 14.63
CA LYS A 362 0.75 1.18 15.23
C LYS A 362 1.91 1.47 16.19
N PHE A 363 1.95 0.70 17.27
CA PHE A 363 3.01 0.74 18.26
C PHE A 363 3.75 -0.60 18.29
N ILE A 364 5.07 -0.57 18.09
CA ILE A 364 5.95 -1.75 18.14
C ILE A 364 6.84 -1.63 19.37
N GLU A 365 6.76 -2.61 20.28
CA GLU A 365 7.57 -2.64 21.51
C GLU A 365 9.06 -2.87 21.19
N ALA A 366 9.91 -2.38 22.09
CA ALA A 366 11.36 -2.49 21.96
C ALA A 366 11.84 -3.95 21.79
N GLY A 367 12.84 -4.15 20.93
CA GLY A 367 13.44 -5.45 20.63
C GLY A 367 12.51 -6.41 19.89
N SER A 368 11.40 -5.95 19.35
CA SER A 368 10.44 -6.78 18.62
C SER A 368 10.93 -7.18 17.25
N VAL A 369 10.61 -8.40 16.80
CA VAL A 369 10.79 -8.83 15.41
C VAL A 369 9.40 -9.00 14.79
N VAL A 370 9.00 -8.08 13.93
CA VAL A 370 7.71 -8.08 13.26
C VAL A 370 7.79 -8.92 12.00
N THR A 371 7.07 -10.04 11.99
CA THR A 371 7.10 -11.06 10.92
C THR A 371 5.78 -11.15 10.14
N MET A 372 4.75 -10.42 10.55
CA MET A 372 3.45 -10.34 9.86
C MET A 372 2.94 -8.90 9.83
N SER A 373 2.13 -8.59 8.83
CA SER A 373 1.53 -7.26 8.70
C SER A 373 0.52 -6.98 9.82
N LEU A 374 0.55 -5.77 10.38
CA LEU A 374 -0.32 -5.32 11.45
C LEU A 374 -1.40 -4.40 10.89
N ILE A 375 -2.57 -4.97 10.58
CA ILE A 375 -3.71 -4.27 9.99
C ILE A 375 -4.64 -3.76 11.08
N TRP A 376 -5.20 -4.69 11.83
CA TRP A 376 -6.04 -4.47 12.99
C TRP A 376 -5.18 -4.43 14.26
N GLY A 377 -5.64 -4.23 15.40
CA GLY A 377 -4.82 -4.11 16.61
C GLY A 377 -3.87 -2.89 16.61
N SER A 378 -3.69 -2.27 17.73
CA SER A 378 -2.88 -1.05 17.86
C SER A 378 -1.42 -1.31 18.23
N LYS A 379 -1.09 -2.53 18.71
CA LYS A 379 0.18 -2.81 19.36
C LYS A 379 0.76 -4.16 18.92
N TRP A 380 2.05 -4.16 18.56
CA TRP A 380 2.85 -5.38 18.42
C TRP A 380 3.67 -5.57 19.67
N GLN A 381 3.56 -6.74 20.30
CA GLN A 381 4.26 -7.06 21.54
C GLN A 381 5.49 -7.93 21.23
N GLY A 382 6.60 -7.66 21.90
CA GLY A 382 7.85 -8.38 21.72
C GLY A 382 7.82 -9.83 22.20
N SER A 383 6.95 -10.16 23.15
CA SER A 383 6.75 -11.51 23.67
C SER A 383 5.36 -12.04 23.34
N LEU A 384 5.31 -13.26 22.82
CA LEU A 384 4.05 -13.98 22.57
C LEU A 384 3.34 -14.33 23.89
N PHE A 385 4.13 -14.74 24.89
CA PHE A 385 3.62 -15.11 26.20
C PHE A 385 3.61 -13.93 27.17
N LYS A 386 2.48 -13.74 27.85
CA LYS A 386 2.27 -12.81 28.96
C LYS A 386 2.15 -13.60 30.27
N ASN A 387 1.93 -12.93 31.39
CA ASN A 387 1.90 -13.53 32.75
C ASN A 387 0.94 -14.72 32.87
N GLN A 388 -0.12 -14.81 32.10
CA GLN A 388 -1.14 -15.87 32.20
C GLN A 388 -1.34 -16.63 30.87
N GLY A 389 -0.37 -16.60 29.96
CA GLY A 389 -0.49 -17.22 28.64
C GLY A 389 -0.44 -16.23 27.50
N ILE A 390 -1.08 -16.54 26.39
CA ILE A 390 -1.13 -15.69 25.18
C ILE A 390 -2.50 -15.01 25.15
N SER A 391 -2.54 -13.69 25.09
CA SER A 391 -3.79 -12.94 25.10
C SER A 391 -3.82 -11.85 24.05
N GLY A 392 -5.00 -11.57 23.50
CA GLY A 392 -5.23 -10.51 22.52
C GLY A 392 -6.71 -10.35 22.20
N ILE A 393 -7.02 -9.33 21.39
CA ILE A 393 -8.40 -9.03 20.99
C ILE A 393 -8.92 -10.12 20.03
N ALA A 394 -10.05 -10.71 20.38
CA ALA A 394 -10.68 -11.79 19.62
C ALA A 394 -11.04 -11.30 18.18
N ASN A 395 -10.77 -12.13 17.19
CA ASN A 395 -10.95 -11.83 15.75
C ASN A 395 -10.13 -10.65 15.18
N VAL A 396 -9.26 -10.06 15.98
CA VAL A 396 -8.38 -8.95 15.59
C VAL A 396 -6.93 -9.40 15.70
N GLU A 397 -6.47 -9.72 16.89
CA GLU A 397 -5.13 -10.23 17.20
C GLU A 397 -5.13 -11.76 17.29
N MET A 398 -6.20 -12.33 17.86
CA MET A 398 -6.43 -13.77 18.02
C MET A 398 -7.37 -14.25 16.92
N THR A 399 -6.80 -14.60 15.77
CA THR A 399 -7.52 -15.07 14.57
C THR A 399 -7.39 -16.60 14.43
N PRO A 400 -8.22 -17.29 13.63
CA PRO A 400 -8.09 -18.73 13.40
C PRO A 400 -6.73 -19.15 12.81
N ASP A 401 -6.13 -18.35 11.93
CA ASP A 401 -4.81 -18.59 11.37
C ASP A 401 -3.70 -18.44 12.42
N PHE A 402 -3.76 -17.40 13.27
CA PHE A 402 -2.88 -17.27 14.44
C PHE A 402 -2.96 -18.50 15.35
N ALA A 403 -4.18 -18.93 15.66
CA ALA A 403 -4.41 -20.11 16.51
C ALA A 403 -3.85 -21.41 15.88
N THR A 404 -4.02 -21.58 14.57
CA THR A 404 -3.46 -22.71 13.82
C THR A 404 -1.94 -22.71 13.87
N LYS A 405 -1.31 -21.57 13.63
CA LYS A 405 0.14 -21.40 13.72
C LYS A 405 0.67 -21.68 15.12
N LEU A 406 -0.02 -21.19 16.16
CA LEU A 406 0.33 -21.46 17.55
C LEU A 406 0.20 -22.95 17.89
N GLY A 407 -0.87 -23.61 17.45
CA GLY A 407 -1.08 -25.04 17.62
C GLY A 407 0.04 -25.86 16.99
N ALA A 408 0.43 -25.54 15.75
CA ALA A 408 1.56 -26.18 15.07
C ALA A 408 2.89 -25.95 15.83
N SER A 409 3.12 -24.73 16.32
CA SER A 409 4.34 -24.38 17.09
C SER A 409 4.44 -25.15 18.40
N TYR A 410 3.33 -25.21 19.14
CA TYR A 410 3.30 -25.97 20.40
C TYR A 410 3.42 -27.46 20.16
N GLY A 411 2.77 -27.99 19.12
CA GLY A 411 2.89 -29.39 18.73
C GLY A 411 4.31 -29.78 18.31
N ALA A 412 4.97 -28.97 17.52
CA ALA A 412 6.37 -29.16 17.12
C ALA A 412 7.32 -29.15 18.33
N PHE A 413 7.06 -28.30 19.33
CA PHE A 413 7.80 -28.28 20.60
C PHE A 413 7.63 -29.61 21.38
N LEU A 414 6.42 -30.19 21.39
CA LEU A 414 6.11 -31.45 22.12
C LEU A 414 6.56 -32.71 21.38
N LYS A 415 6.74 -32.67 20.08
CA LYS A 415 7.04 -33.78 19.15
C LYS A 415 5.82 -34.59 18.70
N SER A 416 5.91 -35.14 17.50
CA SER A 416 4.91 -36.02 16.92
C SER A 416 4.59 -37.23 17.80
N GLY A 417 3.32 -37.65 17.84
CA GLY A 417 2.83 -38.74 18.68
C GLY A 417 2.47 -38.35 20.12
N SER A 418 2.84 -37.13 20.56
CA SER A 418 2.43 -36.62 21.88
C SER A 418 0.91 -36.43 21.97
N SER A 419 0.32 -36.55 23.17
CA SER A 419 -1.10 -36.23 23.39
C SER A 419 -1.25 -34.90 24.13
N VAL A 420 -2.20 -34.06 23.68
CA VAL A 420 -2.48 -32.73 24.25
C VAL A 420 -3.96 -32.62 24.60
N VAL A 421 -4.27 -32.18 25.81
CA VAL A 421 -5.64 -31.88 26.23
C VAL A 421 -6.01 -30.48 25.74
N THR A 422 -7.17 -30.37 25.09
CA THR A 422 -7.72 -29.06 24.67
C THR A 422 -9.10 -28.83 25.28
N SER A 423 -9.36 -27.61 25.71
CA SER A 423 -10.65 -27.22 26.28
C SER A 423 -10.93 -25.73 26.04
N ARG A 424 -12.15 -25.30 26.31
CA ARG A 424 -12.57 -23.91 26.17
C ARG A 424 -13.70 -23.56 27.15
N ASP A 425 -14.00 -22.25 27.23
CA ASP A 425 -15.25 -21.78 27.80
C ASP A 425 -16.45 -21.98 26.83
N SER A 426 -17.65 -21.55 27.22
CA SER A 426 -18.88 -21.71 26.43
C SER A 426 -19.01 -20.80 25.21
N THR A 427 -18.16 -19.79 25.05
CA THR A 427 -18.34 -18.74 24.04
C THR A 427 -18.09 -19.23 22.61
N PRO A 428 -18.84 -18.72 21.61
CA PRO A 428 -18.64 -19.11 20.20
C PRO A 428 -17.24 -18.76 19.67
N VAL A 429 -16.66 -17.63 20.10
CA VAL A 429 -15.33 -17.19 19.67
C VAL A 429 -14.24 -18.14 20.19
N CYS A 430 -14.31 -18.59 21.43
CA CYS A 430 -13.37 -19.57 21.98
C CYS A 430 -13.50 -20.93 21.31
N ARG A 431 -14.70 -21.31 20.87
CA ARG A 431 -14.92 -22.50 20.03
C ARG A 431 -14.21 -22.40 18.70
N MET A 432 -14.28 -21.26 18.04
CA MET A 432 -13.64 -21.01 16.74
C MET A 432 -12.12 -21.09 16.87
N ILE A 433 -11.54 -20.35 17.81
CA ILE A 433 -10.09 -20.31 18.05
C ILE A 433 -9.55 -21.68 18.46
N LYS A 434 -10.23 -22.40 19.33
CA LYS A 434 -9.84 -23.76 19.70
C LYS A 434 -9.80 -24.71 18.49
N ARG A 435 -10.72 -24.58 17.53
CA ARG A 435 -10.69 -25.38 16.30
C ARG A 435 -9.44 -25.09 15.46
N GLY A 436 -9.02 -23.84 15.37
CA GLY A 436 -7.75 -23.46 14.74
C GLY A 436 -6.55 -24.11 15.44
N LEU A 437 -6.48 -24.01 16.77
CA LEU A 437 -5.43 -24.66 17.59
C LEU A 437 -5.37 -26.17 17.35
N VAL A 438 -6.52 -26.84 17.35
CA VAL A 438 -6.63 -28.30 17.11
C VAL A 438 -6.12 -28.65 15.72
N ALA A 439 -6.49 -27.88 14.68
CA ALA A 439 -5.99 -28.08 13.32
C ALA A 439 -4.46 -27.96 13.25
N GLY A 440 -3.89 -26.94 13.91
CA GLY A 440 -2.44 -26.77 13.98
C GLY A 440 -1.71 -27.89 14.72
N LEU A 441 -2.22 -28.34 15.87
CA LEU A 441 -1.68 -29.49 16.59
C LEU A 441 -1.69 -30.76 15.75
N ALA A 442 -2.82 -31.03 15.09
CA ALA A 442 -2.98 -32.22 14.23
C ALA A 442 -2.02 -32.20 13.04
N SER A 443 -1.74 -31.03 12.46
CA SER A 443 -0.85 -30.86 11.28
C SER A 443 0.60 -31.30 11.54
N VAL A 444 1.01 -31.36 12.81
CA VAL A 444 2.35 -31.79 13.23
C VAL A 444 2.34 -33.14 13.99
N GLY A 445 1.26 -33.92 13.82
CA GLY A 445 1.15 -35.29 14.34
C GLY A 445 0.91 -35.41 15.84
N VAL A 446 0.30 -34.42 16.47
CA VAL A 446 -0.09 -34.46 17.88
C VAL A 446 -1.50 -35.05 18.02
N ASN A 447 -1.68 -35.97 18.98
CA ASN A 447 -2.97 -36.54 19.34
C ASN A 447 -3.75 -35.56 20.22
N ILE A 448 -5.02 -35.31 19.94
CA ILE A 448 -5.84 -34.38 20.67
C ILE A 448 -6.83 -35.11 21.58
N LEU A 449 -6.80 -34.78 22.87
CA LEU A 449 -7.78 -35.15 23.86
C LEU A 449 -8.72 -33.95 24.06
N ASP A 450 -9.84 -33.93 23.35
CA ASP A 450 -10.77 -32.82 23.36
C ASP A 450 -11.78 -32.89 24.49
N ASN A 451 -11.58 -32.12 25.55
CA ASN A 451 -12.51 -31.99 26.67
C ASN A 451 -13.67 -31.01 26.37
N GLN A 452 -13.74 -30.44 25.17
CA GLN A 452 -14.76 -29.51 24.74
C GLN A 452 -14.92 -28.30 25.69
N GLU A 453 -16.07 -28.16 26.34
CA GLU A 453 -16.42 -27.05 27.23
C GLU A 453 -16.22 -27.48 28.67
N MET A 454 -15.13 -27.01 29.27
CA MET A 454 -14.73 -27.36 30.61
C MET A 454 -14.11 -26.17 31.34
N PRO A 455 -14.32 -26.06 32.67
CA PRO A 455 -13.59 -25.09 33.48
C PRO A 455 -12.09 -25.38 33.52
N LEU A 456 -11.28 -24.37 33.67
CA LEU A 456 -9.82 -24.44 33.71
C LEU A 456 -9.27 -25.48 34.70
N PRO A 457 -9.75 -25.61 35.96
CA PRO A 457 -9.25 -26.62 36.89
C PRO A 457 -9.42 -28.06 36.39
N ILE A 458 -10.51 -28.34 35.68
CA ILE A 458 -10.78 -29.67 35.11
C ILE A 458 -9.80 -29.97 33.99
N THR A 459 -9.48 -28.97 33.14
CA THR A 459 -8.47 -29.09 32.08
C THR A 459 -7.11 -29.48 32.66
N ARG A 460 -6.65 -28.80 33.70
CA ARG A 460 -5.38 -29.08 34.38
C ARG A 460 -5.37 -30.47 35.06
N HIS A 461 -6.50 -30.89 35.59
CA HIS A 461 -6.66 -32.25 36.12
C HIS A 461 -6.58 -33.29 35.00
N SER A 462 -7.28 -33.06 33.90
CA SER A 462 -7.34 -33.97 32.74
C SER A 462 -5.96 -34.22 32.12
N ILE A 463 -5.09 -33.21 32.08
CA ILE A 463 -3.71 -33.37 31.61
C ILE A 463 -2.98 -34.45 32.38
N ARG A 464 -3.05 -34.41 33.73
CA ARG A 464 -2.40 -35.39 34.61
C ARG A 464 -3.07 -36.74 34.55
N ALA A 465 -4.41 -36.79 34.59
CA ALA A 465 -5.19 -38.02 34.60
C ALA A 465 -4.99 -38.85 33.31
N ASN A 466 -4.76 -38.20 32.18
CA ASN A 466 -4.53 -38.87 30.90
C ASN A 466 -3.05 -38.99 30.51
N ASN A 467 -2.11 -38.63 31.41
CA ASN A 467 -0.67 -38.59 31.13
C ASN A 467 -0.34 -37.81 29.84
N ALA A 468 -1.07 -36.74 29.56
CA ALA A 468 -0.86 -35.91 28.36
C ALA A 468 0.46 -35.13 28.49
N ALA A 469 1.11 -34.87 27.36
CA ALA A 469 2.34 -34.09 27.31
C ALA A 469 2.14 -32.62 27.70
N GLY A 470 0.91 -32.15 27.63
CA GLY A 470 0.49 -30.82 28.04
C GLY A 470 -0.97 -30.53 27.69
N GLY A 471 -1.36 -29.27 27.77
CA GLY A 471 -2.72 -28.87 27.43
C GLY A 471 -2.87 -27.39 27.13
N ILE A 472 -3.99 -27.05 26.50
CA ILE A 472 -4.39 -25.66 26.16
C ILE A 472 -5.83 -25.44 26.60
N HIS A 473 -6.06 -24.32 27.30
CA HIS A 473 -7.40 -23.84 27.63
C HIS A 473 -7.63 -22.47 26.99
N VAL A 474 -8.80 -22.29 26.35
CA VAL A 474 -9.17 -21.06 25.65
C VAL A 474 -10.38 -20.43 26.31
N HIS A 475 -10.25 -19.18 26.77
CA HIS A 475 -11.35 -18.48 27.43
C HIS A 475 -11.27 -16.96 27.17
N LEU A 476 -12.37 -16.25 27.48
CA LEU A 476 -12.36 -14.79 27.50
C LEU A 476 -11.86 -14.27 28.85
N ALA A 477 -11.19 -13.12 28.84
CA ALA A 477 -10.78 -12.44 30.05
C ALA A 477 -12.01 -12.02 30.87
N PRO A 478 -12.05 -12.28 32.21
CA PRO A 478 -13.23 -11.98 33.03
C PRO A 478 -13.68 -10.53 33.00
N ASP A 479 -12.73 -9.60 32.95
CA ASP A 479 -12.99 -8.14 32.99
C ASP A 479 -12.95 -7.46 31.62
N GLN A 480 -12.68 -8.22 30.54
CA GLN A 480 -12.51 -7.68 29.19
C GLN A 480 -13.15 -8.64 28.17
N PRO A 481 -14.44 -8.48 27.85
CA PRO A 481 -15.20 -9.46 27.06
C PRO A 481 -14.74 -9.61 25.61
N ASN A 482 -13.89 -8.71 25.11
CA ASN A 482 -13.29 -8.78 23.78
C ASN A 482 -11.87 -9.36 23.77
N VAL A 483 -11.29 -9.66 24.94
CA VAL A 483 -9.93 -10.19 25.06
C VAL A 483 -9.99 -11.71 25.29
N LEU A 484 -9.38 -12.44 24.37
CA LEU A 484 -9.23 -13.88 24.44
C LEU A 484 -7.89 -14.22 25.09
N ILE A 485 -7.90 -15.26 25.94
CA ILE A 485 -6.71 -15.80 26.59
C ILE A 485 -6.57 -17.28 26.21
N MET A 486 -5.37 -17.67 25.80
CA MET A 486 -4.96 -19.07 25.59
C MET A 486 -3.92 -19.42 26.62
N GLU A 487 -4.31 -20.22 27.61
CA GLU A 487 -3.42 -20.71 28.64
C GLU A 487 -2.83 -22.05 28.25
N ILE A 488 -1.50 -22.15 28.30
CA ILE A 488 -0.75 -23.33 27.86
C ILE A 488 -0.04 -23.96 29.07
N PHE A 489 -0.22 -25.27 29.23
CA PHE A 489 0.26 -26.04 30.38
C PHE A 489 1.21 -27.13 29.95
N ASP A 490 2.15 -27.45 30.84
CA ASP A 490 3.02 -28.62 30.74
C ASP A 490 2.31 -29.93 31.18
N LYS A 491 3.03 -31.05 31.13
CA LYS A 491 2.54 -32.38 31.55
C LYS A 491 2.06 -32.46 33.00
N SER A 492 2.50 -31.54 33.85
CA SER A 492 2.08 -31.48 35.28
C SER A 492 0.82 -30.62 35.47
N GLY A 493 0.29 -30.02 34.38
CA GLY A 493 -0.84 -29.11 34.44
C GLY A 493 -0.50 -27.74 35.06
N ILE A 494 0.77 -27.34 35.05
CA ILE A 494 1.24 -26.00 35.43
C ILE A 494 1.64 -25.18 34.21
N TYR A 495 1.72 -23.86 34.38
CA TYR A 495 2.14 -23.00 33.28
C TYR A 495 3.54 -23.36 32.78
N LEU A 496 3.75 -23.18 31.47
CA LEU A 496 5.04 -23.41 30.85
C LEU A 496 6.14 -22.55 31.47
N SER A 497 7.31 -23.14 31.68
CA SER A 497 8.50 -22.39 32.11
C SER A 497 8.91 -21.36 31.06
N GLY A 498 9.57 -20.26 31.45
CA GLY A 498 10.07 -19.24 30.52
C GLY A 498 10.98 -19.79 29.40
N ASN A 499 11.74 -20.88 29.71
CA ASN A 499 12.54 -21.55 28.68
C ASN A 499 11.68 -22.27 27.64
N SER A 500 10.59 -22.91 28.05
CA SER A 500 9.64 -23.58 27.16
C SER A 500 8.89 -22.54 26.30
N GLN A 501 8.45 -21.44 26.92
CA GLN A 501 7.82 -20.32 26.22
C GLN A 501 8.70 -19.76 25.10
N ARG A 502 9.98 -19.46 25.38
CA ARG A 502 10.93 -18.96 24.38
C ARG A 502 11.16 -19.93 23.23
N LYS A 503 11.20 -21.24 23.49
CA LYS A 503 11.33 -22.25 22.44
C LYS A 503 10.12 -22.25 21.52
N ILE A 504 8.91 -22.20 22.08
CA ILE A 504 7.67 -22.14 21.30
C ILE A 504 7.61 -20.83 20.49
N GLU A 505 7.99 -19.69 21.09
CA GLU A 505 8.11 -18.41 20.39
C GLU A 505 9.09 -18.50 19.21
N THR A 506 10.24 -19.14 19.41
CA THR A 506 11.23 -19.31 18.34
C THR A 506 10.66 -20.12 17.18
N ILE A 507 9.94 -21.23 17.48
CA ILE A 507 9.29 -22.05 16.44
C ILE A 507 8.19 -21.24 15.76
N PHE A 508 7.36 -20.51 16.53
CA PHE A 508 6.27 -19.69 16.03
C PHE A 508 6.75 -18.62 15.03
N TYR A 509 7.83 -17.91 15.37
CA TYR A 509 8.34 -16.83 14.52
C TYR A 509 9.16 -17.34 13.33
N ARG A 510 9.83 -18.50 13.46
CA ARG A 510 10.58 -19.13 12.35
C ARG A 510 9.72 -19.98 11.43
N GLU A 511 8.50 -20.33 11.86
CA GLU A 511 7.61 -21.27 11.16
C GLU A 511 8.26 -22.64 10.89
N ASP A 512 9.15 -23.06 11.80
CA ASP A 512 9.88 -24.31 11.70
C ASP A 512 9.01 -25.45 12.28
N PHE A 513 7.93 -25.75 11.59
CA PHE A 513 7.03 -26.86 11.94
C PHE A 513 7.54 -28.13 11.29
N GLY A 514 7.82 -29.15 12.10
CA GLY A 514 8.15 -30.47 11.56
C GLY A 514 7.04 -30.96 10.62
N ARG A 515 7.41 -31.58 9.51
CA ARG A 515 6.42 -32.27 8.64
C ARG A 515 6.07 -33.60 9.26
N THR A 516 4.77 -33.93 9.30
CA THR A 516 4.30 -35.32 9.46
C THR A 516 4.35 -35.97 8.09
N ASP A 517 5.03 -37.10 8.00
CA ASP A 517 4.96 -37.99 6.84
C ASP A 517 3.56 -38.63 6.76
#